data_9402cf209ce99c84ea3781f5b37394cc
#
_entry.id   9402cf209ce99c84ea3781f5b37394cc
#
_cell.length_a   1.000
_cell.length_b   1.000
_cell.length_c   1.000
_cell.angle_alpha   90.00
_cell.angle_beta   90.00
_cell.angle_gamma   90.00
#
_symmetry.space_group_name_H-M   'P 1'
#
loop_
_entity.id
_entity.type
_entity.pdbx_description
1 polymer ?
#
loop_
_entity_poly.entity_id
_entity_poly.type
_entity_poly.pdbx_seq_one_letter_code
_entity_poly.pdbx_strand_id
1 'polypeptide(L)'
;MLFRSHVLQMPTEHGDADGSYVGFDGEVHTAVGWTYHSDMSMWDTYRTAHPLYNLLFRDHSVDFARSLLAMAKEGGAFPRWPAAGGEGGSMLGAPADIVLADTWMKGIQDWEMDEAWPLLRDQAMGLVAQDYNARPDIPTLEQ
;
A
#
# COMPACT_ATOMS: atom_id res chain seq x y z
N MET A 1 0.84 -19.52 -21.02
CA MET A 1 1.27 -19.00 -19.71
C MET A 1 1.98 -17.63 -19.80
N LEU A 2 2.32 -17.15 -20.96
CA LEU A 2 2.99 -15.86 -21.18
C LEU A 2 2.08 -14.61 -21.11
N PHE A 3 0.79 -14.78 -21.24
CA PHE A 3 -0.15 -13.63 -21.23
C PHE A 3 -0.39 -13.01 -19.83
N ARG A 4 -0.15 -13.75 -18.75
CA ARG A 4 -0.41 -13.26 -17.39
C ARG A 4 0.62 -12.24 -16.91
N SER A 5 1.89 -12.41 -17.29
CA SER A 5 2.98 -11.55 -16.80
C SER A 5 3.02 -10.17 -17.46
N HIS A 6 2.36 -9.97 -18.59
CA HIS A 6 2.35 -8.69 -19.29
C HIS A 6 1.11 -7.83 -19.04
N VAL A 7 0.05 -8.40 -18.47
CA VAL A 7 -1.21 -7.69 -18.18
C VAL A 7 -1.24 -7.15 -16.75
N LEU A 8 -0.55 -7.83 -15.83
CA LEU A 8 -0.48 -7.45 -14.42
C LEU A 8 1.00 -7.21 -14.05
N GLN A 9 1.53 -6.06 -14.43
CA GLN A 9 2.93 -5.70 -14.17
C GLN A 9 3.12 -5.00 -12.83
N MET A 10 2.06 -4.45 -12.27
CA MET A 10 2.07 -3.74 -10.99
C MET A 10 0.96 -4.30 -10.10
N PRO A 11 1.18 -4.40 -8.79
CA PRO A 11 2.44 -4.20 -8.03
C PRO A 11 3.56 -5.17 -8.40
N THR A 12 4.81 -4.78 -8.15
CA THR A 12 6.01 -5.62 -8.38
C THR A 12 6.54 -6.19 -7.07
N GLU A 13 7.07 -7.41 -7.11
CA GLU A 13 7.81 -7.99 -5.99
C GLU A 13 9.13 -7.24 -5.80
N HIS A 14 9.36 -6.74 -4.59
CA HIS A 14 10.56 -6.00 -4.23
C HIS A 14 11.40 -6.67 -3.12
N GLY A 15 10.98 -7.84 -2.65
CA GLY A 15 11.75 -8.64 -1.72
C GLY A 15 12.81 -9.48 -2.41
N ASP A 16 13.93 -9.70 -1.73
CA ASP A 16 14.92 -10.69 -2.13
C ASP A 16 14.44 -12.13 -1.86
N ALA A 17 15.17 -13.12 -2.36
CA ALA A 17 14.79 -14.53 -2.27
C ALA A 17 14.70 -15.07 -0.82
N ASP A 18 15.32 -14.39 0.14
CA ASP A 18 15.25 -14.69 1.58
C ASP A 18 14.14 -13.89 2.30
N GLY A 19 13.36 -13.08 1.55
CA GLY A 19 12.31 -12.23 2.05
C GLY A 19 12.78 -10.88 2.58
N SER A 20 14.07 -10.55 2.47
CA SER A 20 14.56 -9.22 2.87
C SER A 20 14.13 -8.15 1.87
N TYR A 21 13.87 -6.94 2.37
CA TYR A 21 13.53 -5.77 1.57
C TYR A 21 14.02 -4.49 2.24
N VAL A 22 14.19 -3.42 1.48
CA VAL A 22 14.48 -2.09 2.01
C VAL A 22 13.16 -1.37 2.29
N GLY A 23 12.95 -1.01 3.54
CA GLY A 23 11.74 -0.33 4.00
C GLY A 23 11.74 1.18 3.72
N PHE A 24 10.62 1.81 4.02
CA PHE A 24 10.43 3.27 3.87
C PHE A 24 11.26 4.11 4.86
N ASP A 25 11.81 3.50 5.89
CA ASP A 25 12.79 4.09 6.82
C ASP A 25 14.24 3.98 6.31
N GLY A 26 14.46 3.29 5.17
CA GLY A 26 15.77 3.03 4.60
C GLY A 26 16.53 1.87 5.26
N GLU A 27 15.92 1.18 6.21
CA GLU A 27 16.48 0.01 6.88
C GLU A 27 16.08 -1.29 6.17
N VAL A 28 16.81 -2.38 6.46
CA VAL A 28 16.52 -3.68 5.91
C VAL A 28 15.57 -4.44 6.85
N HIS A 29 14.42 -4.83 6.32
CA HIS A 29 13.41 -5.64 7.00
C HIS A 29 13.28 -7.02 6.35
N THR A 30 12.48 -7.91 6.94
CA THR A 30 12.21 -9.24 6.41
C THR A 30 10.73 -9.56 6.45
N ALA A 31 10.16 -9.86 5.30
CA ALA A 31 8.79 -10.36 5.15
C ALA A 31 8.78 -11.87 5.41
N VAL A 32 8.20 -12.30 6.53
CA VAL A 32 8.16 -13.71 6.92
C VAL A 32 6.81 -14.32 6.56
N GLY A 33 6.80 -15.22 5.59
CA GLY A 33 5.58 -15.92 5.16
C GLY A 33 4.66 -15.12 4.24
N TRP A 34 5.13 -13.99 3.72
CA TRP A 34 4.45 -13.17 2.72
C TRP A 34 5.47 -12.49 1.80
N THR A 35 5.04 -11.89 0.71
CA THR A 35 5.93 -11.23 -0.27
C THR A 35 5.76 -9.73 -0.23
N TYR A 36 6.88 -8.99 -0.05
CA TYR A 36 6.87 -7.54 -0.09
C TYR A 36 6.74 -7.05 -1.54
N HIS A 37 5.75 -6.18 -1.77
CA HIS A 37 5.48 -5.57 -3.06
C HIS A 37 5.59 -4.05 -2.98
N SER A 38 6.06 -3.44 -4.06
CA SER A 38 6.09 -1.98 -4.25
C SER A 38 5.64 -1.62 -5.69
N ASP A 39 6.00 -0.43 -6.15
CA ASP A 39 5.61 0.11 -7.46
C ASP A 39 4.09 0.06 -7.68
N MET A 40 3.36 0.44 -6.63
CA MET A 40 1.90 0.46 -6.66
C MET A 40 1.43 1.81 -7.19
N SER A 41 1.05 1.83 -8.46
CA SER A 41 0.38 2.97 -9.08
C SER A 41 -1.09 3.03 -8.64
N MET A 42 -1.32 3.20 -7.33
CA MET A 42 -2.65 2.97 -6.75
C MET A 42 -3.72 3.93 -7.27
N TRP A 43 -3.36 5.15 -7.67
CA TRP A 43 -4.30 6.09 -8.27
C TRP A 43 -4.94 5.54 -9.55
N ASP A 44 -4.19 4.74 -10.31
CA ASP A 44 -4.67 4.05 -11.50
C ASP A 44 -5.26 2.68 -11.15
N THR A 45 -4.54 1.91 -10.36
CA THR A 45 -4.79 0.48 -10.16
C THR A 45 -5.96 0.19 -9.23
N TYR A 46 -6.34 1.12 -8.32
CA TYR A 46 -7.50 0.93 -7.44
C TYR A 46 -8.80 0.76 -8.22
N ARG A 47 -8.86 1.29 -9.44
CA ARG A 47 -10.06 1.28 -10.29
C ARG A 47 -10.33 -0.08 -10.91
N THR A 48 -9.28 -0.83 -11.24
CA THR A 48 -9.39 -2.08 -11.99
C THR A 48 -8.45 -3.17 -11.53
N ALA A 49 -7.14 -2.92 -11.46
CA ALA A 49 -6.15 -3.96 -11.17
C ALA A 49 -6.31 -4.54 -9.77
N HIS A 50 -6.35 -3.72 -8.71
CA HIS A 50 -6.58 -4.23 -7.35
C HIS A 50 -7.94 -4.95 -7.20
N PRO A 51 -9.08 -4.43 -7.70
CA PRO A 51 -10.32 -5.20 -7.75
C PRO A 51 -10.22 -6.54 -8.49
N LEU A 52 -9.43 -6.62 -9.55
CA LEU A 52 -9.19 -7.87 -10.28
C LEU A 52 -8.34 -8.85 -9.45
N TYR A 53 -7.30 -8.37 -8.77
CA TYR A 53 -6.53 -9.18 -7.83
C TYR A 53 -7.43 -9.72 -6.70
N ASN A 54 -8.25 -8.87 -6.11
CA ASN A 54 -9.22 -9.28 -5.09
C ASN A 54 -10.18 -10.38 -5.55
N LEU A 55 -10.49 -10.42 -6.83
CA LEU A 55 -11.37 -11.44 -7.41
C LEU A 55 -10.63 -12.75 -7.74
N LEU A 56 -9.43 -12.67 -8.31
CA LEU A 56 -8.76 -13.82 -8.94
C LEU A 56 -7.50 -14.29 -8.22
N PHE A 57 -6.86 -13.42 -7.44
CA PHE A 57 -5.54 -13.65 -6.85
C PHE A 57 -5.48 -13.14 -5.40
N ARG A 58 -6.35 -13.70 -4.56
CA ARG A 58 -6.58 -13.23 -3.18
C ARG A 58 -5.32 -13.23 -2.32
N ASP A 59 -4.44 -14.21 -2.50
CA ASP A 59 -3.18 -14.30 -1.75
C ASP A 59 -2.28 -13.09 -2.04
N HIS A 60 -2.18 -12.66 -3.29
CA HIS A 60 -1.47 -11.42 -3.64
C HIS A 60 -2.10 -10.18 -3.00
N SER A 61 -3.44 -10.14 -2.90
CA SER A 61 -4.11 -9.00 -2.26
C SER A 61 -3.80 -8.91 -0.76
N VAL A 62 -3.60 -10.06 -0.08
CA VAL A 62 -3.11 -10.10 1.30
C VAL A 62 -1.70 -9.52 1.38
N ASP A 63 -0.81 -9.94 0.48
CA ASP A 63 0.57 -9.48 0.44
C ASP A 63 0.66 -7.97 0.12
N PHE A 64 -0.21 -7.45 -0.75
CA PHE A 64 -0.31 -6.01 -1.02
C PHE A 64 -0.76 -5.22 0.22
N ALA A 65 -1.76 -5.73 0.95
CA ALA A 65 -2.23 -5.08 2.17
C ALA A 65 -1.14 -5.05 3.26
N ARG A 66 -0.41 -6.15 3.44
CA ARG A 66 0.74 -6.23 4.34
C ARG A 66 1.87 -5.31 3.93
N SER A 67 2.16 -5.23 2.63
CA SER A 67 3.19 -4.32 2.11
C SER A 67 2.84 -2.86 2.40
N LEU A 68 1.60 -2.45 2.16
CA LEU A 68 1.13 -1.09 2.47
C LEU A 68 1.18 -0.80 3.98
N LEU A 69 0.82 -1.77 4.82
CA LEU A 69 0.92 -1.62 6.27
C LEU A 69 2.38 -1.49 6.73
N ALA A 70 3.28 -2.29 6.18
CA ALA A 70 4.71 -2.19 6.45
C ALA A 70 5.23 -0.78 6.08
N MET A 71 4.95 -0.30 4.87
CA MET A 71 5.30 1.05 4.43
C MET A 71 4.77 2.13 5.36
N ALA A 72 3.52 1.99 5.85
CA ALA A 72 2.94 2.96 6.78
C ALA A 72 3.62 2.94 8.15
N LYS A 73 3.99 1.77 8.65
CA LYS A 73 4.70 1.63 9.94
C LYS A 73 6.13 2.17 9.88
N GLU A 74 6.81 1.94 8.79
CA GLU A 74 8.20 2.33 8.54
C GLU A 74 8.30 3.82 8.14
N GLY A 75 7.42 4.27 7.25
CA GLY A 75 7.42 5.64 6.73
C GLY A 75 6.55 6.63 7.50
N GLY A 76 5.75 6.16 8.47
CA GLY A 76 4.90 7.00 9.32
C GLY A 76 3.53 7.35 8.73
N ALA A 77 3.23 6.97 7.48
CA ALA A 77 1.92 7.14 6.84
C ALA A 77 1.75 6.18 5.66
N PHE A 78 0.51 5.86 5.30
CA PHE A 78 0.23 5.10 4.09
C PHE A 78 0.67 5.88 2.85
N PRO A 79 1.39 5.23 1.92
CA PRO A 79 1.89 5.89 0.73
C PRO A 79 0.75 6.17 -0.25
N ARG A 80 0.97 7.17 -1.10
CA ARG A 80 0.12 7.48 -2.24
C ARG A 80 0.58 6.81 -3.51
N TRP A 81 1.88 6.81 -3.74
CA TRP A 81 2.53 6.25 -4.92
C TRP A 81 3.85 5.59 -4.52
N PRO A 82 3.82 4.42 -3.85
CA PRO A 82 5.05 3.74 -3.48
C PRO A 82 5.84 3.34 -4.72
N ALA A 83 7.13 3.65 -4.70
CA ALA A 83 8.08 3.29 -5.74
C ALA A 83 9.39 2.80 -5.10
N ALA A 84 9.76 1.56 -5.35
CA ALA A 84 10.86 0.90 -4.65
C ALA A 84 10.73 1.02 -3.12
N GLY A 85 11.73 1.57 -2.43
CA GLY A 85 11.76 1.74 -0.97
C GLY A 85 11.25 3.13 -0.50
N GLY A 86 10.40 3.82 -1.26
CA GLY A 86 9.94 5.14 -0.85
C GLY A 86 8.68 5.65 -1.55
N GLU A 87 8.26 6.85 -1.16
CA GLU A 87 7.12 7.55 -1.76
C GLU A 87 7.55 8.32 -3.02
N GLY A 88 6.92 8.04 -4.15
CA GLY A 88 7.23 8.69 -5.43
C GLY A 88 6.66 10.11 -5.60
N GLY A 89 5.80 10.55 -4.69
CA GLY A 89 5.23 11.90 -4.69
C GLY A 89 4.26 12.21 -5.84
N SER A 90 3.86 11.21 -6.60
CA SER A 90 2.97 11.39 -7.76
C SER A 90 1.50 11.30 -7.39
N MET A 91 0.64 11.90 -8.22
CA MET A 91 -0.82 11.89 -8.12
C MET A 91 -1.37 12.54 -6.85
N LEU A 92 -2.66 12.35 -6.60
CA LEU A 92 -3.41 13.01 -5.51
C LEU A 92 -4.32 11.99 -4.80
N GLY A 93 -4.82 12.39 -3.63
CA GLY A 93 -5.78 11.62 -2.85
C GLY A 93 -5.14 10.52 -1.98
N ALA A 94 -5.97 9.70 -1.37
CA ALA A 94 -5.60 8.61 -0.48
C ALA A 94 -5.97 7.24 -1.09
N PRO A 95 -5.30 6.81 -2.18
CA PRO A 95 -5.68 5.58 -2.87
C PRO A 95 -5.39 4.32 -2.06
N ALA A 96 -4.45 4.34 -1.12
CA ALA A 96 -4.19 3.22 -0.21
C ALA A 96 -5.43 2.90 0.63
N ASP A 97 -6.13 3.92 1.14
CA ASP A 97 -7.36 3.75 1.93
C ASP A 97 -8.42 3.01 1.12
N ILE A 98 -8.56 3.37 -0.16
CA ILE A 98 -9.54 2.75 -1.07
C ILE A 98 -9.17 1.28 -1.34
N VAL A 99 -7.89 1.00 -1.62
CA VAL A 99 -7.40 -0.35 -1.89
C VAL A 99 -7.61 -1.24 -0.68
N LEU A 100 -7.22 -0.78 0.52
CA LEU A 100 -7.36 -1.55 1.76
C LEU A 100 -8.82 -1.78 2.15
N ALA A 101 -9.66 -0.74 2.02
CA ALA A 101 -11.10 -0.86 2.28
C ALA A 101 -11.79 -1.83 1.31
N ASP A 102 -11.50 -1.74 0.01
CA ASP A 102 -12.04 -2.65 -1.00
C ASP A 102 -11.62 -4.11 -0.75
N THR A 103 -10.36 -4.32 -0.41
CA THR A 103 -9.81 -5.63 -0.07
C THR A 103 -10.55 -6.22 1.14
N TRP A 104 -10.67 -5.45 2.22
CA TRP A 104 -11.36 -5.87 3.44
C TRP A 104 -12.85 -6.17 3.20
N MET A 105 -13.55 -5.28 2.50
CA MET A 105 -14.99 -5.43 2.21
C MET A 105 -15.31 -6.63 1.31
N LYS A 106 -14.34 -7.08 0.51
CA LYS A 106 -14.46 -8.32 -0.29
C LYS A 106 -14.12 -9.59 0.48
N GLY A 107 -13.96 -9.48 1.81
CA GLY A 107 -13.71 -10.61 2.70
C GLY A 107 -12.29 -11.16 2.61
N ILE A 108 -11.31 -10.35 2.16
CA ILE A 108 -9.88 -10.66 2.24
C ILE A 108 -9.38 -10.04 3.52
N GLN A 109 -9.39 -10.83 4.60
CA GLN A 109 -9.18 -10.36 5.98
C GLN A 109 -7.99 -11.03 6.66
N ASP A 110 -7.20 -11.80 5.94
CA ASP A 110 -6.04 -12.54 6.46
C ASP A 110 -4.78 -11.66 6.55
N TRP A 111 -4.98 -10.40 7.03
CA TRP A 111 -3.92 -9.42 7.27
C TRP A 111 -4.28 -8.50 8.46
N GLU A 112 -3.34 -7.74 8.95
CA GLU A 112 -3.35 -7.09 10.25
C GLU A 112 -4.15 -5.76 10.23
N MET A 113 -5.46 -5.82 9.96
CA MET A 113 -6.35 -4.65 9.90
C MET A 113 -6.43 -3.89 11.22
N ASP A 114 -6.35 -4.59 12.35
CA ASP A 114 -6.38 -3.98 13.68
C ASP A 114 -5.17 -3.04 13.88
N GLU A 115 -4.05 -3.31 13.25
CA GLU A 115 -2.88 -2.44 13.24
C GLU A 115 -3.00 -1.32 12.19
N ALA A 116 -3.62 -1.60 11.06
CA ALA A 116 -3.79 -0.64 9.97
C ALA A 116 -4.83 0.43 10.30
N TRP A 117 -5.93 0.06 10.96
CA TRP A 117 -7.04 0.96 11.23
C TRP A 117 -6.67 2.24 11.97
N PRO A 118 -5.91 2.19 13.10
CA PRO A 118 -5.46 3.42 13.76
C PRO A 118 -4.66 4.35 12.84
N LEU A 119 -3.77 3.78 12.02
CA LEU A 119 -2.94 4.55 11.08
C LEU A 119 -3.77 5.22 9.99
N LEU A 120 -4.72 4.49 9.40
CA LEU A 120 -5.67 5.02 8.41
C LEU A 120 -6.49 6.18 8.99
N ARG A 121 -7.03 5.99 10.19
CA ARG A 121 -7.82 7.01 10.89
C ARG A 121 -6.98 8.26 11.18
N ASP A 122 -5.80 8.09 11.72
CA ASP A 122 -4.94 9.20 12.11
C ASP A 122 -4.45 9.97 10.87
N GLN A 123 -4.19 9.28 9.76
CA GLN A 123 -3.89 9.91 8.49
C GLN A 123 -5.10 10.68 7.94
N ALA A 124 -6.29 10.10 7.96
CA ALA A 124 -7.52 10.77 7.52
C ALA A 124 -7.85 12.03 8.35
N MET A 125 -7.43 12.04 9.62
CA MET A 125 -7.62 13.18 10.54
C MET A 125 -6.47 14.19 10.49
N GLY A 126 -5.44 13.98 9.67
CA GLY A 126 -4.26 14.83 9.58
C GLY A 126 -3.37 14.80 10.84
N LEU A 127 -3.40 13.70 11.58
CA LEU A 127 -2.65 13.54 12.83
C LEU A 127 -1.28 12.88 12.66
N VAL A 128 -0.90 12.56 11.41
CA VAL A 128 0.40 11.95 11.08
C VAL A 128 1.46 13.01 10.80
N ALA A 129 2.68 12.77 11.24
CA ALA A 129 3.81 13.70 11.02
C ALA A 129 4.23 13.74 9.54
N GLN A 130 4.06 12.64 8.83
CA GLN A 130 4.36 12.51 7.41
C GLN A 130 3.07 12.17 6.68
N ASP A 131 2.45 13.16 6.06
CA ASP A 131 1.23 12.95 5.27
C ASP A 131 1.54 13.05 3.78
N TYR A 132 1.76 11.91 3.14
CA TYR A 132 1.97 11.82 1.70
C TYR A 132 0.73 12.24 0.89
N ASN A 133 -0.43 12.28 1.52
CA ASN A 133 -1.69 12.70 0.91
C ASN A 133 -2.01 14.17 1.19
N ALA A 134 -1.20 14.85 2.01
CA ALA A 134 -1.39 16.25 2.32
C ALA A 134 -1.41 17.08 1.03
N ARG A 135 -2.43 17.89 0.91
CA ARG A 135 -2.55 18.88 -0.16
C ARG A 135 -2.10 20.22 0.40
N PRO A 136 -0.92 20.71 0.02
CA PRO A 136 -0.39 21.95 0.56
C PRO A 136 -1.24 23.17 0.17
N ASP A 137 -2.12 23.01 -0.80
CA ASP A 137 -3.04 24.01 -1.30
C ASP A 137 -4.42 24.03 -0.58
N ILE A 138 -4.70 23.02 0.24
CA ILE A 138 -5.92 22.99 1.06
C ILE A 138 -5.52 23.29 2.50
N PRO A 139 -5.99 24.39 3.10
CA PRO A 139 -5.81 24.62 4.53
C PRO A 139 -6.35 23.43 5.31
N THR A 140 -5.57 22.89 6.25
CA THR A 140 -6.11 22.01 7.28
C THR A 140 -7.31 22.70 7.90
N LEU A 141 -8.46 22.04 7.87
CA LEU A 141 -9.63 22.54 8.61
C LEU A 141 -9.22 22.53 10.08
N GLU A 142 -8.84 23.69 10.57
CA GLU A 142 -8.69 23.90 12.01
C GLU A 142 -10.08 23.65 12.64
N GLN A 143 -10.13 22.62 13.47
CA GLN A 143 -11.34 22.31 14.26
C GLN A 143 -11.50 23.30 15.39
#